data_948caa90c582e9f73385840dda68b25e
#
_entry.id   948caa90c582e9f73385840dda68b25e
#
_cell.length_a   1.000
_cell.length_b   1.000
_cell.length_c   1.000
_cell.angle_alpha   90.00
_cell.angle_beta   90.00
_cell.angle_gamma   90.00
#
_symmetry.space_group_name_H-M   'P 1'
#
loop_
_entity.id
_entity.type
_entity.pdbx_description
1 polymer ?
#
loop_
_entity_poly.entity_id
_entity_poly.type
_entity_poly.pdbx_seq_one_letter_code
_entity_poly.pdbx_strand_id
1 'polypeptide(L)'
;AILITAGHNDYASLCTTDWNEIYRYLTGLNRKATEEYVTGETRIKVTVNLDGKGESRIETGIGFFNHMLVHLARHSGIDLSVEASGDLETDEHHTIEDTAIALGRAINRALGKRKGIGRFGFTLPMDDANAAASVDLGGRPWLVWKVKFKREKIGEMPSEMFYHFFKTL
;
A
#
# COMPACT_ATOMS: atom_id res chain seq x y z
N ALA A 1 28.46 4.07 -15.95
CA ALA A 1 28.05 5.20 -16.81
C ALA A 1 26.55 5.10 -17.09
N ILE A 2 25.89 6.26 -17.23
CA ILE A 2 24.52 6.35 -17.76
C ILE A 2 24.62 6.80 -19.20
N LEU A 3 23.95 6.12 -20.10
CA LEU A 3 23.90 6.45 -21.52
C LEU A 3 22.45 6.83 -21.90
N ILE A 4 22.25 8.02 -22.43
CA ILE A 4 20.93 8.50 -22.88
C ILE A 4 20.69 7.98 -24.30
N THR A 5 20.10 6.83 -24.42
CA THR A 5 19.81 6.14 -25.69
C THR A 5 18.68 5.14 -25.52
N ALA A 6 17.97 4.86 -26.62
CA ALA A 6 17.01 3.77 -26.68
C ALA A 6 17.69 2.40 -26.95
N GLY A 7 18.99 2.40 -27.27
CA GLY A 7 19.77 1.19 -27.55
C GLY A 7 20.43 0.62 -26.29
N HIS A 8 20.87 -0.65 -26.39
CA HIS A 8 21.62 -1.32 -25.32
C HIS A 8 23.14 -1.07 -25.47
N ASN A 9 23.85 -0.97 -24.35
CA ASN A 9 25.31 -0.87 -24.31
C ASN A 9 25.82 -1.59 -23.04
N ASP A 10 26.69 -2.59 -23.24
CA ASP A 10 27.20 -3.47 -22.17
C ASP A 10 28.11 -2.74 -21.16
N TYR A 11 28.64 -1.59 -21.52
CA TYR A 11 29.52 -0.78 -20.65
C TYR A 11 28.78 0.30 -19.88
N ALA A 12 27.48 0.49 -20.16
CA ALA A 12 26.65 1.43 -19.42
C ALA A 12 25.86 0.73 -18.30
N SER A 13 25.84 1.35 -17.14
CA SER A 13 25.05 0.86 -16.00
C SER A 13 23.54 1.09 -16.18
N LEU A 14 23.19 2.02 -17.06
CA LEU A 14 21.82 2.33 -17.45
C LEU A 14 21.81 2.90 -18.86
N CYS A 15 20.92 2.40 -19.72
CA CYS A 15 20.63 2.92 -21.06
C CYS A 15 19.15 3.27 -21.11
N THR A 16 18.84 4.55 -21.22
CA THR A 16 17.45 5.02 -21.26
C THR A 16 17.37 6.43 -21.82
N THR A 17 16.22 6.79 -22.35
CA THR A 17 15.84 8.18 -22.71
C THR A 17 14.86 8.78 -21.69
N ASP A 18 14.43 8.01 -20.67
CA ASP A 18 13.51 8.46 -19.62
C ASP A 18 14.29 9.12 -18.46
N TRP A 19 14.11 10.42 -18.29
CA TRP A 19 14.71 11.19 -17.19
C TRP A 19 14.26 10.73 -15.80
N ASN A 20 13.06 10.17 -15.66
CA ASN A 20 12.59 9.63 -14.38
C ASN A 20 13.34 8.34 -14.03
N GLU A 21 13.69 7.54 -15.02
CA GLU A 21 14.50 6.35 -14.83
C GLU A 21 15.95 6.72 -14.45
N ILE A 22 16.53 7.75 -15.09
CA ILE A 22 17.83 8.31 -14.72
C ILE A 22 17.79 8.84 -13.27
N TYR A 23 16.75 9.59 -12.93
CA TYR A 23 16.57 10.11 -11.56
C TYR A 23 16.48 8.98 -10.53
N ARG A 24 15.67 7.96 -10.79
CA ARG A 24 15.53 6.78 -9.92
C ARG A 24 16.85 6.04 -9.75
N TYR A 25 17.59 5.85 -10.84
CA TYR A 25 18.91 5.21 -10.82
C TYR A 25 19.92 6.01 -10.00
N LEU A 26 20.01 7.33 -10.20
CA LEU A 26 20.94 8.20 -9.49
C LEU A 26 20.62 8.35 -8.00
N THR A 27 19.35 8.36 -7.66
CA THR A 27 18.89 8.51 -6.26
C THR A 27 18.83 7.19 -5.51
N GLY A 28 18.96 6.05 -6.21
CA GLY A 28 18.77 4.72 -5.63
C GLY A 28 17.33 4.46 -5.17
N LEU A 29 16.38 5.27 -5.64
CA LEU A 29 14.97 5.18 -5.29
C LEU A 29 14.27 4.15 -6.18
N ASN A 30 14.34 2.88 -5.78
CA ASN A 30 13.40 1.86 -6.23
C ASN A 30 12.44 1.59 -5.08
N ARG A 31 11.33 2.35 -5.04
CA ARG A 31 10.33 2.27 -3.96
C ARG A 31 9.30 1.18 -4.25
N LYS A 32 9.80 0.00 -4.60
CA LYS A 32 8.99 -1.19 -4.82
C LYS A 32 9.40 -2.30 -3.85
N ALA A 33 8.43 -2.96 -3.26
CA ALA A 33 8.67 -4.09 -2.37
C ALA A 33 7.55 -5.13 -2.47
N THR A 34 7.92 -6.38 -2.21
CA THR A 34 6.98 -7.49 -2.04
C THR A 34 7.17 -8.07 -0.64
N GLU A 35 6.06 -8.32 0.04
CA GLU A 35 6.01 -9.01 1.32
C GLU A 35 5.14 -10.25 1.20
N GLU A 36 5.60 -11.36 1.76
CA GLU A 36 4.81 -12.55 1.97
C GLU A 36 4.66 -12.77 3.47
N TYR A 37 3.43 -12.89 3.93
CA TYR A 37 3.09 -13.14 5.32
C TYR A 37 2.23 -14.39 5.41
N VAL A 38 2.68 -15.36 6.17
CA VAL A 38 2.04 -16.69 6.28
C VAL A 38 1.90 -17.02 7.75
N THR A 39 0.68 -17.37 8.15
CA THR A 39 0.33 -17.88 9.47
C THR A 39 -0.24 -19.30 9.34
N GLY A 40 -0.80 -19.82 10.41
CA GLY A 40 -1.59 -21.08 10.35
C GLY A 40 -2.94 -20.92 9.65
N GLU A 41 -3.46 -19.69 9.58
CA GLU A 41 -4.81 -19.34 9.13
C GLU A 41 -4.82 -18.59 7.81
N THR A 42 -3.74 -17.89 7.47
CA THR A 42 -3.69 -17.03 6.30
C THR A 42 -2.40 -17.19 5.48
N ARG A 43 -2.52 -16.88 4.20
CA ARG A 43 -1.38 -16.69 3.30
C ARG A 43 -1.62 -15.41 2.50
N ILE A 44 -0.78 -14.42 2.75
CA ILE A 44 -0.90 -13.07 2.19
C ILE A 44 0.36 -12.74 1.38
N LYS A 45 0.15 -12.22 0.18
CA LYS A 45 1.23 -11.66 -0.63
C LYS A 45 0.85 -10.26 -1.06
N VAL A 46 1.67 -9.29 -0.70
CA VAL A 46 1.49 -7.89 -1.07
C VAL A 46 2.68 -7.39 -1.86
N THR A 47 2.42 -6.77 -3.00
CA THR A 47 3.44 -6.03 -3.76
C THR A 47 2.99 -4.58 -3.86
N VAL A 48 3.87 -3.66 -3.47
CA VAL A 48 3.64 -2.21 -3.56
C VAL A 48 4.73 -1.55 -4.40
N ASN A 49 4.33 -0.60 -5.25
CA ASN A 49 5.22 0.31 -5.95
C ASN A 49 4.76 1.74 -5.63
N LEU A 50 5.54 2.46 -4.79
CA LEU A 50 5.20 3.81 -4.35
C LEU A 50 5.38 4.86 -5.46
N ASP A 51 6.04 4.51 -6.55
CA ASP A 51 6.22 5.34 -7.75
C ASP A 51 5.32 4.87 -8.90
N GLY A 52 4.16 4.31 -8.54
CA GLY A 52 3.19 3.75 -9.47
C GLY A 52 2.32 4.77 -10.18
N LYS A 53 1.23 4.26 -10.76
CA LYS A 53 0.20 5.05 -11.48
C LYS A 53 -1.22 4.79 -10.95
N GLY A 54 -1.35 4.06 -9.84
CA GLY A 54 -2.63 3.66 -9.26
C GLY A 54 -3.19 2.36 -9.85
N GLU A 55 -2.34 1.54 -10.46
CA GLU A 55 -2.74 0.21 -10.94
C GLU A 55 -2.94 -0.73 -9.75
N SER A 56 -3.98 -1.58 -9.82
CA SER A 56 -4.27 -2.49 -8.71
C SER A 56 -4.74 -3.85 -9.19
N ARG A 57 -4.29 -4.89 -8.48
CA ARG A 57 -4.78 -6.25 -8.56
C ARG A 57 -5.03 -6.77 -7.16
N ILE A 58 -6.30 -6.88 -6.76
CA ILE A 58 -6.69 -7.17 -5.37
C ILE A 58 -7.61 -8.39 -5.33
N GLU A 59 -7.19 -9.40 -4.60
CA GLU A 59 -7.90 -10.67 -4.42
C GLU A 59 -7.78 -11.10 -2.96
N THR A 60 -8.77 -10.72 -2.12
CA THR A 60 -8.77 -11.08 -0.68
C THR A 60 -9.93 -12.00 -0.29
N GLY A 61 -10.86 -12.25 -1.21
CA GLY A 61 -12.10 -12.96 -0.90
C GLY A 61 -13.18 -12.10 -0.22
N ILE A 62 -12.87 -10.86 0.20
CA ILE A 62 -13.79 -9.95 0.87
C ILE A 62 -14.08 -8.77 -0.05
N GLY A 63 -15.27 -8.74 -0.67
CA GLY A 63 -15.57 -7.81 -1.79
C GLY A 63 -15.44 -6.35 -1.39
N PHE A 64 -15.97 -5.93 -0.23
CA PHE A 64 -15.86 -4.55 0.22
C PHE A 64 -14.41 -4.17 0.57
N PHE A 65 -13.66 -5.07 1.16
CA PHE A 65 -12.24 -4.85 1.45
C PHE A 65 -11.41 -4.69 0.18
N ASN A 66 -11.66 -5.55 -0.84
CA ASN A 66 -11.06 -5.40 -2.17
C ASN A 66 -11.33 -4.00 -2.73
N HIS A 67 -12.57 -3.54 -2.67
CA HIS A 67 -12.97 -2.21 -3.13
C HIS A 67 -12.18 -1.10 -2.43
N MET A 68 -12.01 -1.17 -1.11
CA MET A 68 -11.24 -0.19 -0.35
C MET A 68 -9.75 -0.17 -0.73
N LEU A 69 -9.13 -1.33 -0.93
CA LEU A 69 -7.73 -1.43 -1.35
C LEU A 69 -7.52 -0.92 -2.78
N VAL A 70 -8.48 -1.16 -3.69
CA VAL A 70 -8.48 -0.57 -5.04
C VAL A 70 -8.53 0.96 -4.96
N HIS A 71 -9.40 1.51 -4.10
CA HIS A 71 -9.47 2.96 -3.88
C HIS A 71 -8.18 3.52 -3.26
N LEU A 72 -7.58 2.80 -2.31
CA LEU A 72 -6.28 3.16 -1.75
C LEU A 72 -5.23 3.30 -2.86
N ALA A 73 -5.08 2.29 -3.71
CA ALA A 73 -4.13 2.33 -4.83
C ALA A 73 -4.41 3.49 -5.78
N ARG A 74 -5.66 3.61 -6.24
CA ARG A 74 -6.06 4.60 -7.24
C ARG A 74 -5.85 6.04 -6.77
N HIS A 75 -6.27 6.35 -5.54
CA HIS A 75 -6.23 7.73 -5.03
C HIS A 75 -4.86 8.14 -4.48
N SER A 76 -4.04 7.18 -4.04
CA SER A 76 -2.66 7.46 -3.66
C SER A 76 -1.68 7.47 -4.83
N GLY A 77 -2.08 6.93 -6.00
CA GLY A 77 -1.22 6.78 -7.17
C GLY A 77 -0.19 5.66 -7.05
N ILE A 78 -0.23 4.84 -5.98
CA ILE A 78 0.65 3.67 -5.86
C ILE A 78 0.11 2.51 -6.69
N ASP A 79 1.00 1.65 -7.21
CA ASP A 79 0.54 0.36 -7.72
C ASP A 79 0.50 -0.64 -6.56
N LEU A 80 -0.58 -1.42 -6.48
CA LEU A 80 -0.83 -2.34 -5.37
C LEU A 80 -1.35 -3.68 -5.90
N SER A 81 -0.64 -4.76 -5.57
CA SER A 81 -1.13 -6.13 -5.75
C SER A 81 -1.28 -6.80 -4.40
N VAL A 82 -2.45 -7.36 -4.13
CA VAL A 82 -2.76 -8.13 -2.92
C VAL A 82 -3.39 -9.45 -3.33
N GLU A 83 -2.76 -10.54 -2.93
CA GLU A 83 -3.29 -11.88 -3.02
C GLU A 83 -3.39 -12.41 -1.59
N ALA A 84 -4.60 -12.66 -1.11
CA ALA A 84 -4.87 -13.13 0.23
C ALA A 84 -5.75 -14.38 0.20
N SER A 85 -5.36 -15.39 0.95
CA SER A 85 -6.15 -16.57 1.24
C SER A 85 -6.16 -16.76 2.75
N GLY A 86 -7.33 -16.78 3.35
CA GLY A 86 -7.51 -16.95 4.80
C GLY A 86 -8.73 -17.83 5.11
N ASP A 87 -8.96 -18.04 6.38
CA ASP A 87 -10.01 -18.85 6.96
C ASP A 87 -11.38 -18.14 7.00
N LEU A 88 -11.81 -17.58 5.86
CA LEU A 88 -13.07 -16.81 5.72
C LEU A 88 -14.33 -17.59 6.11
N GLU A 89 -14.22 -18.92 6.27
CA GLU A 89 -15.29 -19.75 6.82
C GLU A 89 -15.48 -19.50 8.34
N THR A 90 -14.43 -19.03 9.02
CA THR A 90 -14.46 -18.62 10.41
C THR A 90 -14.95 -17.17 10.52
N ASP A 91 -14.16 -16.24 10.03
CA ASP A 91 -14.52 -14.83 9.87
C ASP A 91 -13.50 -14.10 8.94
N GLU A 92 -13.69 -12.80 8.78
CA GLU A 92 -12.83 -11.95 7.96
C GLU A 92 -11.64 -11.36 8.73
N HIS A 93 -11.58 -11.51 10.05
CA HIS A 93 -10.65 -10.80 10.94
C HIS A 93 -9.19 -11.06 10.57
N HIS A 94 -8.77 -12.34 10.57
CA HIS A 94 -7.40 -12.72 10.29
C HIS A 94 -6.95 -12.26 8.90
N THR A 95 -7.82 -12.40 7.89
CA THR A 95 -7.50 -11.99 6.52
C THR A 95 -7.26 -10.48 6.42
N ILE A 96 -8.08 -9.65 7.08
CA ILE A 96 -7.94 -8.19 7.05
C ILE A 96 -6.72 -7.76 7.85
N GLU A 97 -6.51 -8.30 9.05
CA GLU A 97 -5.40 -7.91 9.93
C GLU A 97 -4.05 -8.32 9.33
N ASP A 98 -3.92 -9.55 8.85
CA ASP A 98 -2.69 -10.05 8.25
C ASP A 98 -2.37 -9.34 6.91
N THR A 99 -3.39 -8.94 6.16
CA THR A 99 -3.21 -8.09 4.97
C THR A 99 -2.67 -6.71 5.37
N ALA A 100 -3.15 -6.12 6.48
CA ALA A 100 -2.61 -4.85 6.99
C ALA A 100 -1.15 -4.98 7.42
N ILE A 101 -0.78 -6.07 8.12
CA ILE A 101 0.62 -6.37 8.48
C ILE A 101 1.51 -6.44 7.24
N ALA A 102 1.10 -7.24 6.26
CA ALA A 102 1.87 -7.43 5.03
C ALA A 102 2.02 -6.13 4.25
N LEU A 103 0.93 -5.34 4.13
CA LEU A 103 0.93 -4.04 3.46
C LEU A 103 1.83 -3.03 4.17
N GLY A 104 1.72 -2.91 5.50
CA GLY A 104 2.56 -2.01 6.29
C GLY A 104 4.04 -2.35 6.16
N ARG A 105 4.40 -3.64 6.18
CA ARG A 105 5.78 -4.11 5.98
C ARG A 105 6.27 -3.82 4.56
N ALA A 106 5.44 -4.06 3.54
CA ALA A 106 5.78 -3.77 2.15
C ALA A 106 6.02 -2.26 1.94
N ILE A 107 5.13 -1.40 2.46
CA ILE A 107 5.29 0.06 2.41
C ILE A 107 6.57 0.49 3.14
N ASN A 108 6.81 0.02 4.36
CA ASN A 108 8.00 0.37 5.13
C ASN A 108 9.29 -0.04 4.42
N ARG A 109 9.30 -1.22 3.79
CA ARG A 109 10.43 -1.71 2.99
C ARG A 109 10.65 -0.86 1.74
N ALA A 110 9.57 -0.51 1.04
CA ALA A 110 9.62 0.35 -0.15
C ALA A 110 10.08 1.78 0.17
N LEU A 111 9.67 2.33 1.32
CA LEU A 111 10.11 3.66 1.81
C LEU A 111 11.61 3.71 2.14
N GLY A 112 12.21 2.60 2.51
CA GLY A 112 13.64 2.51 2.82
C GLY A 112 14.08 3.56 3.84
N LYS A 113 15.05 4.38 3.47
CA LYS A 113 15.61 5.43 4.35
C LYS A 113 14.72 6.67 4.50
N ARG A 114 13.54 6.70 3.92
CA ARG A 114 12.56 7.81 3.96
C ARG A 114 13.14 9.17 3.54
N LYS A 115 14.13 9.18 2.64
CA LYS A 115 14.71 10.42 2.10
C LYS A 115 13.94 10.86 0.86
N GLY A 116 13.75 12.17 0.71
CA GLY A 116 13.12 12.77 -0.47
C GLY A 116 11.62 12.51 -0.59
N ILE A 117 10.94 12.18 0.52
CA ILE A 117 9.50 11.96 0.57
C ILE A 117 8.78 13.06 1.35
N GLY A 118 7.52 13.36 0.97
CA GLY A 118 6.58 14.07 1.83
C GLY A 118 6.12 13.13 2.95
N ARG A 119 6.28 13.55 4.22
CA ARG A 119 6.00 12.68 5.38
C ARG A 119 4.62 12.87 5.97
N PHE A 120 3.93 13.93 5.60
CA PHE A 120 2.71 14.38 6.26
C PHE A 120 1.54 14.36 5.31
N GLY A 121 0.37 14.09 5.85
CA GLY A 121 -0.84 13.86 5.08
C GLY A 121 -1.90 14.95 5.21
N PHE A 122 -3.12 14.67 4.74
CA PHE A 122 -4.06 15.64 4.21
C PHE A 122 -5.46 15.53 4.77
N THR A 123 -6.28 16.54 4.48
CA THR A 123 -7.74 16.49 4.57
C THR A 123 -8.28 16.49 3.15
N LEU A 124 -9.15 15.52 2.83
CA LEU A 124 -9.73 15.37 1.50
C LEU A 124 -11.24 15.23 1.57
N PRO A 125 -11.99 15.98 0.77
CA PRO A 125 -13.41 15.74 0.52
C PRO A 125 -13.58 14.67 -0.58
N MET A 126 -14.66 13.91 -0.46
CA MET A 126 -15.17 13.05 -1.54
C MET A 126 -16.69 13.10 -1.49
N ASP A 127 -17.30 13.58 -2.56
CA ASP A 127 -18.73 13.85 -2.65
C ASP A 127 -19.24 14.69 -1.46
N ASP A 128 -20.13 14.17 -0.65
CA ASP A 128 -20.70 14.79 0.56
C ASP A 128 -19.94 14.44 1.85
N ALA A 129 -18.86 13.68 1.74
CA ALA A 129 -18.04 13.26 2.88
C ALA A 129 -16.73 14.06 2.95
N ASN A 130 -16.24 14.28 4.16
CA ASN A 130 -14.92 14.85 4.43
C ASN A 130 -14.18 14.00 5.45
N ALA A 131 -12.94 13.65 5.11
CA ALA A 131 -12.06 12.89 5.99
C ALA A 131 -10.74 13.62 6.20
N ALA A 132 -10.30 13.72 7.45
CA ALA A 132 -9.00 14.26 7.83
C ALA A 132 -8.09 13.12 8.30
N ALA A 133 -6.96 12.95 7.63
CA ALA A 133 -5.91 12.02 8.01
C ALA A 133 -4.57 12.76 8.09
N SER A 134 -3.89 12.62 9.22
CA SER A 134 -2.52 13.12 9.40
C SER A 134 -1.61 11.94 9.64
N VAL A 135 -0.58 11.79 8.80
CA VAL A 135 0.36 10.68 8.86
C VAL A 135 1.77 11.22 9.00
N ASP A 136 2.50 10.78 10.03
CA ASP A 136 3.95 10.97 10.12
C ASP A 136 4.66 9.62 9.96
N LEU A 137 5.37 9.45 8.87
CA LEU A 137 6.15 8.25 8.58
C LEU A 137 7.43 8.16 9.42
N GLY A 138 7.31 8.42 10.72
CA GLY A 138 8.41 8.46 11.69
C GLY A 138 8.98 7.11 12.10
N GLY A 139 8.30 6.01 11.77
CA GLY A 139 8.71 4.64 12.08
C GLY A 139 8.43 4.20 13.52
N ARG A 140 7.61 4.93 14.26
CA ARG A 140 7.07 4.54 15.56
C ARG A 140 5.55 4.45 15.43
N PRO A 141 4.96 3.25 15.52
CA PRO A 141 3.53 3.07 15.32
C PRO A 141 2.74 3.74 16.44
N TRP A 142 1.80 4.59 16.06
CA TRP A 142 0.85 5.22 16.96
C TRP A 142 -0.38 5.63 16.19
N LEU A 143 -1.55 5.16 16.60
CA LEU A 143 -2.84 5.50 15.97
C LEU A 143 -3.70 6.34 16.93
N VAL A 144 -4.17 7.49 16.44
CA VAL A 144 -5.26 8.26 17.06
C VAL A 144 -6.48 8.12 16.18
N TRP A 145 -7.50 7.42 16.66
CA TRP A 145 -8.72 7.13 15.93
C TRP A 145 -9.90 7.93 16.45
N LYS A 146 -10.56 8.71 15.60
CA LYS A 146 -11.71 9.55 15.96
C LYS A 146 -12.91 9.32 15.03
N VAL A 147 -12.96 8.16 14.36
CA VAL A 147 -14.05 7.79 13.46
C VAL A 147 -15.09 6.97 14.22
N LYS A 148 -16.37 7.24 13.97
CA LYS A 148 -17.49 6.48 14.49
C LYS A 148 -18.39 6.05 13.34
N PHE A 149 -18.64 4.77 13.24
CA PHE A 149 -19.56 4.22 12.25
C PHE A 149 -20.95 4.10 12.85
N LYS A 150 -21.98 4.36 12.02
CA LYS A 150 -23.39 4.16 12.41
C LYS A 150 -23.89 2.76 12.05
N ARG A 151 -23.22 2.09 11.12
CA ARG A 151 -23.55 0.74 10.66
C ARG A 151 -22.57 -0.25 11.27
N GLU A 152 -23.07 -1.40 11.68
CA GLU A 152 -22.23 -2.49 12.18
C GLU A 152 -21.42 -3.15 11.07
N LYS A 153 -21.98 -3.22 9.85
CA LYS A 153 -21.32 -3.80 8.67
C LYS A 153 -21.52 -2.92 7.44
N ILE A 154 -20.55 -3.00 6.52
CA ILE A 154 -20.61 -2.44 5.17
C ILE A 154 -20.25 -3.57 4.20
N GLY A 155 -21.23 -4.02 3.41
CA GLY A 155 -21.10 -5.32 2.75
C GLY A 155 -20.94 -6.43 3.79
N GLU A 156 -20.02 -7.31 3.57
CA GLU A 156 -19.64 -8.38 4.49
C GLU A 156 -18.65 -7.95 5.58
N MET A 157 -18.02 -6.77 5.45
CA MET A 157 -16.97 -6.27 6.35
C MET A 157 -17.58 -5.56 7.57
N PRO A 158 -17.31 -6.01 8.81
CA PRO A 158 -17.69 -5.29 10.04
C PRO A 158 -16.95 -3.95 10.11
N SER A 159 -17.65 -2.92 10.61
CA SER A 159 -17.09 -1.58 10.67
C SER A 159 -15.94 -1.42 11.66
N GLU A 160 -15.84 -2.29 12.67
CA GLU A 160 -14.72 -2.34 13.60
C GLU A 160 -13.40 -2.72 12.92
N MET A 161 -13.45 -3.48 11.82
CA MET A 161 -12.28 -3.91 11.08
C MET A 161 -11.52 -2.75 10.43
N PHE A 162 -12.14 -1.58 10.22
CA PHE A 162 -11.41 -0.39 9.81
C PHE A 162 -10.41 0.06 10.87
N TYR A 163 -10.82 0.05 12.14
CA TYR A 163 -9.90 0.38 13.23
C TYR A 163 -8.77 -0.65 13.34
N HIS A 164 -9.11 -1.94 13.28
CA HIS A 164 -8.12 -3.02 13.33
C HIS A 164 -7.11 -2.92 12.19
N PHE A 165 -7.59 -2.70 10.96
CA PHE A 165 -6.72 -2.51 9.80
C PHE A 165 -5.71 -1.37 9.99
N PHE A 166 -6.18 -0.16 10.35
CA PHE A 166 -5.28 0.99 10.52
C PHE A 166 -4.41 0.91 11.77
N LYS A 167 -4.84 0.19 12.80
CA LYS A 167 -4.04 -0.04 14.00
C LYS A 167 -2.87 -0.99 13.72
N THR A 168 -3.08 -1.94 12.84
CA THR A 168 -2.13 -3.01 12.52
C THR A 168 -1.18 -2.61 11.39
N LEU A 169 -1.63 -1.78 10.46
CA LEU A 169 -0.85 -1.20 9.37
C LEU A 169 0.30 -0.33 9.93
#